data_36ae04b473fddacc6fc53bbda879b5eb
#
_entry.id   36ae04b473fddacc6fc53bbda879b5eb
#
_cell.length_a   1.000
_cell.length_b   1.000
_cell.length_c   1.000
_cell.angle_alpha   90.00
_cell.angle_beta   90.00
_cell.angle_gamma   90.00
#
_symmetry.space_group_name_H-M   'P 1'
#
loop_
_entity.id
_entity.type
_entity.pdbx_description
1 polymer ?
#
loop_
_entity_poly.entity_id
_entity_poly.type
_entity_poly.pdbx_seq_one_letter_code
_entity_poly.pdbx_strand_id
1 'polypeptide(L)'
;MDYKIMERSMRLHASKEELEDALLQDIKFIISEDIIKFGKAKILLSGGSTPGGLYHKLSAIQLDWSKVIVGLVDERFVKNSSDFSNEKLVKTCFLINEAKNATFIPMIFSADNEALNLLRTNESYTIFNDASVIILGMGEDGHTASLFPNDSDSTRAMDSEQNIFFTNSPSNPTRRITCTPKLLLSSKNIFLMLTGENKKEVLFSAAKNKLPISHFIGSITEIYYSK
;
A
#
# COMPACT_ATOMS: atom_id res chain seq x y z
N MET A 1 21.97 -7.38 -1.90
CA MET A 1 21.58 -6.07 -1.32
C MET A 1 21.94 -6.10 0.15
N ASP A 2 22.63 -5.07 0.62
CA ASP A 2 23.35 -5.11 1.86
C ASP A 2 22.41 -4.98 3.07
N TYR A 3 22.47 -5.92 4.02
CA TYR A 3 21.82 -5.88 5.35
C TYR A 3 21.97 -4.49 6.02
N LYS A 4 23.14 -3.86 5.83
CA LYS A 4 23.43 -2.50 6.33
C LYS A 4 22.54 -1.40 5.74
N ILE A 5 22.02 -1.57 4.53
CA ILE A 5 21.11 -0.57 3.91
C ILE A 5 19.73 -0.64 4.59
N MET A 6 19.20 -1.84 4.81
CA MET A 6 17.93 -2.02 5.51
C MET A 6 17.98 -1.50 6.96
N GLU A 7 19.05 -1.76 7.69
CA GLU A 7 19.21 -1.24 9.06
C GLU A 7 19.24 0.30 9.11
N ARG A 8 19.80 0.95 8.08
CA ARG A 8 19.84 2.43 8.01
C ARG A 8 18.50 3.06 7.68
N SER A 9 17.65 2.35 6.95
CA SER A 9 16.31 2.82 6.57
C SER A 9 15.21 2.36 7.55
N MET A 10 15.58 1.73 8.67
CA MET A 10 14.62 1.23 9.66
C MET A 10 14.57 2.13 10.89
N ARG A 11 13.41 2.78 11.09
CA ARG A 11 13.10 3.52 12.32
C ARG A 11 12.43 2.58 13.33
N LEU A 12 13.10 2.40 14.46
CA LEU A 12 12.61 1.57 15.55
C LEU A 12 11.75 2.41 16.49
N HIS A 13 10.56 1.91 16.80
CA HIS A 13 9.62 2.55 17.73
C HIS A 13 9.31 1.62 18.90
N ALA A 14 9.14 2.17 20.10
CA ALA A 14 8.86 1.39 21.30
C ALA A 14 7.48 0.74 21.28
N SER A 15 6.53 1.33 20.52
CA SER A 15 5.17 0.83 20.37
C SER A 15 4.63 1.05 18.96
N LYS A 16 3.56 0.33 18.62
CA LYS A 16 2.81 0.55 17.39
C LYS A 16 2.23 1.97 17.33
N GLU A 17 1.82 2.53 18.46
CA GLU A 17 1.27 3.89 18.54
C GLU A 17 2.33 4.94 18.19
N GLU A 18 3.54 4.85 18.73
CA GLU A 18 4.65 5.72 18.37
C GLU A 18 5.03 5.59 16.88
N LEU A 19 5.01 4.36 16.34
CA LEU A 19 5.22 4.10 14.93
C LEU A 19 4.17 4.83 14.07
N GLU A 20 2.90 4.68 14.43
CA GLU A 20 1.79 5.33 13.72
C GLU A 20 1.91 6.86 13.76
N ASP A 21 2.29 7.44 14.90
CA ASP A 21 2.45 8.87 15.06
C ASP A 21 3.62 9.42 14.23
N ALA A 22 4.75 8.71 14.20
CA ALA A 22 5.89 9.10 13.38
C ALA A 22 5.54 9.04 11.87
N LEU A 23 4.93 7.95 11.42
CA LEU A 23 4.54 7.77 10.02
C LEU A 23 3.47 8.80 9.61
N LEU A 24 2.52 9.13 10.50
CA LEU A 24 1.52 10.17 10.29
C LEU A 24 2.17 11.53 10.02
N GLN A 25 3.20 11.92 10.78
CA GLN A 25 3.86 13.22 10.60
C GLN A 25 4.56 13.30 9.24
N ASP A 26 5.24 12.23 8.83
CA ASP A 26 5.92 12.20 7.54
C ASP A 26 4.91 12.22 6.37
N ILE A 27 3.82 11.47 6.46
CA ILE A 27 2.74 11.50 5.46
C ILE A 27 2.11 12.89 5.38
N LYS A 28 1.79 13.51 6.52
CA LYS A 28 1.22 14.86 6.58
C LYS A 28 2.12 15.87 5.90
N PHE A 29 3.42 15.83 6.20
CA PHE A 29 4.40 16.72 5.61
C PHE A 29 4.44 16.59 4.08
N ILE A 30 4.58 15.35 3.57
CA ILE A 30 4.67 15.09 2.12
C ILE A 30 3.39 15.52 1.39
N ILE A 31 2.21 15.16 1.94
CA ILE A 31 0.93 15.56 1.33
C ILE A 31 0.80 17.08 1.30
N SER A 32 1.18 17.78 2.38
CA SER A 32 1.13 19.26 2.43
C SER A 32 2.05 19.88 1.38
N GLU A 33 3.29 19.41 1.28
CA GLU A 33 4.25 19.90 0.28
C GLU A 33 3.76 19.67 -1.15
N ASP A 34 3.22 18.48 -1.45
CA ASP A 34 2.72 18.17 -2.79
C ASP A 34 1.47 18.98 -3.14
N ILE A 35 0.57 19.23 -2.19
CA ILE A 35 -0.56 20.12 -2.39
C ILE A 35 -0.09 21.54 -2.72
N ILE A 36 0.92 22.06 -2.01
CA ILE A 36 1.49 23.40 -2.26
C ILE A 36 2.16 23.43 -3.63
N LYS A 37 2.96 22.44 -3.96
CA LYS A 37 3.80 22.43 -5.15
C LYS A 37 3.06 22.08 -6.43
N PHE A 38 2.13 21.12 -6.36
CA PHE A 38 1.46 20.53 -7.52
C PHE A 38 -0.06 20.75 -7.54
N GLY A 39 -0.61 21.39 -6.51
CA GLY A 39 -2.05 21.61 -6.36
C GLY A 39 -2.85 20.36 -5.93
N LYS A 40 -2.20 19.22 -5.79
CA LYS A 40 -2.81 17.93 -5.39
C LYS A 40 -1.78 16.97 -4.83
N ALA A 41 -2.23 16.01 -4.03
CA ALA A 41 -1.45 14.87 -3.58
C ALA A 41 -2.18 13.55 -3.90
N LYS A 42 -1.42 12.45 -4.01
CA LYS A 42 -1.94 11.11 -4.36
C LYS A 42 -1.37 10.09 -3.39
N ILE A 43 -2.23 9.28 -2.77
CA ILE A 43 -1.80 8.29 -1.79
C ILE A 43 -2.38 6.91 -2.11
N LEU A 44 -1.53 5.88 -2.04
CA LEU A 44 -1.95 4.47 -2.13
C LEU A 44 -1.84 3.80 -0.76
N LEU A 45 -2.92 3.18 -0.32
CA LEU A 45 -3.08 2.59 1.01
C LEU A 45 -3.11 1.06 0.93
N SER A 46 -2.44 0.41 1.86
CA SER A 46 -2.58 -1.04 2.09
C SER A 46 -3.83 -1.38 2.90
N GLY A 47 -4.34 -2.57 2.69
CA GLY A 47 -5.35 -3.17 3.55
C GLY A 47 -4.75 -3.83 4.81
N GLY A 48 -5.57 -4.66 5.46
CA GLY A 48 -5.19 -5.44 6.63
C GLY A 48 -5.43 -4.75 7.97
N SER A 49 -5.16 -5.46 9.05
CA SER A 49 -5.44 -4.99 10.42
C SER A 49 -4.38 -4.03 10.98
N THR A 50 -3.18 -4.04 10.41
CA THR A 50 -2.05 -3.25 10.95
C THR A 50 -2.26 -1.74 10.82
N PRO A 51 -2.67 -1.19 9.65
CA PRO A 51 -2.70 0.26 9.45
C PRO A 51 -3.97 0.96 9.95
N GLY A 52 -4.96 0.25 10.51
CA GLY A 52 -6.25 0.83 10.90
C GLY A 52 -6.13 1.99 11.89
N GLY A 53 -5.23 1.90 12.88
CA GLY A 53 -4.97 2.98 13.84
C GLY A 53 -4.38 4.22 13.16
N LEU A 54 -3.37 4.02 12.30
CA LEU A 54 -2.80 5.09 11.50
C LEU A 54 -3.87 5.80 10.63
N TYR A 55 -4.73 5.02 9.97
CA TYR A 55 -5.78 5.57 9.10
C TYR A 55 -6.78 6.42 9.87
N HIS A 56 -7.17 5.97 11.05
CA HIS A 56 -8.05 6.76 11.91
C HIS A 56 -7.39 8.08 12.34
N LYS A 57 -6.12 8.05 12.75
CA LYS A 57 -5.35 9.27 13.11
C LYS A 57 -5.21 10.20 11.90
N LEU A 58 -4.86 9.68 10.72
CA LEU A 58 -4.75 10.46 9.47
C LEU A 58 -6.08 11.13 9.10
N SER A 59 -7.21 10.45 9.31
CA SER A 59 -8.52 10.99 8.97
C SER A 59 -8.86 12.29 9.71
N ALA A 60 -8.26 12.51 10.88
CA ALA A 60 -8.55 13.63 11.77
C ALA A 60 -7.61 14.83 11.58
N ILE A 61 -6.52 14.69 10.81
CA ILE A 61 -5.58 15.81 10.62
C ILE A 61 -6.14 16.89 9.71
N GLN A 62 -5.77 18.15 10.02
CA GLN A 62 -6.14 19.31 9.22
C GLN A 62 -5.25 19.37 7.97
N LEU A 63 -5.86 19.05 6.83
CA LEU A 63 -5.29 19.15 5.48
C LEU A 63 -6.40 19.56 4.51
N ASP A 64 -6.03 20.11 3.35
CA ASP A 64 -6.98 20.29 2.25
C ASP A 64 -7.24 18.97 1.53
N TRP A 65 -8.02 18.12 2.17
CA TRP A 65 -8.35 16.78 1.67
C TRP A 65 -9.08 16.79 0.34
N SER A 66 -9.71 17.91 -0.05
CA SER A 66 -10.33 18.03 -1.38
C SER A 66 -9.30 17.94 -2.53
N LYS A 67 -8.03 18.15 -2.23
CA LYS A 67 -6.90 18.03 -3.15
C LYS A 67 -6.18 16.68 -3.05
N VAL A 68 -6.67 15.74 -2.23
CA VAL A 68 -6.04 14.44 -2.05
C VAL A 68 -6.83 13.36 -2.80
N ILE A 69 -6.09 12.57 -3.59
CA ILE A 69 -6.63 11.40 -4.31
C ILE A 69 -6.11 10.15 -3.62
N VAL A 70 -7.02 9.26 -3.27
CA VAL A 70 -6.76 8.05 -2.49
C VAL A 70 -7.07 6.81 -3.34
N GLY A 71 -6.17 5.84 -3.33
CA GLY A 71 -6.37 4.52 -3.92
C GLY A 71 -5.83 3.43 -2.99
N LEU A 72 -5.85 2.21 -3.47
CA LEU A 72 -5.37 1.02 -2.77
C LEU A 72 -4.13 0.44 -3.46
N VAL A 73 -3.23 -0.19 -2.71
CA VAL A 73 -2.11 -0.95 -3.30
C VAL A 73 -2.58 -2.30 -3.84
N ASP A 74 -3.62 -2.87 -3.23
CA ASP A 74 -4.26 -4.12 -3.63
C ASP A 74 -5.68 -4.21 -3.10
N GLU A 75 -6.46 -5.12 -3.68
CA GLU A 75 -7.80 -5.42 -3.21
C GLU A 75 -8.12 -6.91 -3.40
N ARG A 76 -9.02 -7.41 -2.58
CA ARG A 76 -9.65 -8.70 -2.75
C ARG A 76 -10.70 -8.57 -3.84
N PHE A 77 -10.67 -9.45 -4.85
CA PHE A 77 -11.65 -9.39 -5.93
C PHE A 77 -13.02 -9.92 -5.45
N VAL A 78 -13.68 -9.07 -4.69
CA VAL A 78 -15.00 -9.30 -4.07
C VAL A 78 -15.86 -8.05 -4.23
N LYS A 79 -17.16 -8.16 -3.94
CA LYS A 79 -18.02 -6.96 -3.88
C LYS A 79 -17.53 -5.99 -2.81
N ASN A 80 -17.60 -4.69 -3.07
CA ASN A 80 -17.12 -3.64 -2.16
C ASN A 80 -17.83 -3.62 -0.80
N SER A 81 -18.99 -4.28 -0.69
CA SER A 81 -19.71 -4.47 0.60
C SER A 81 -19.18 -5.63 1.44
N SER A 82 -18.30 -6.47 0.90
CA SER A 82 -17.73 -7.61 1.60
C SER A 82 -16.87 -7.18 2.79
N ASP A 83 -16.88 -7.97 3.86
CA ASP A 83 -16.00 -7.74 5.03
C ASP A 83 -14.51 -7.95 4.70
N PHE A 84 -14.22 -8.61 3.60
CA PHE A 84 -12.85 -8.79 3.10
C PHE A 84 -12.35 -7.61 2.26
N SER A 85 -13.21 -6.63 1.90
CA SER A 85 -12.82 -5.52 1.04
C SER A 85 -11.91 -4.51 1.75
N ASN A 86 -10.78 -4.19 1.13
CA ASN A 86 -9.89 -3.11 1.56
C ASN A 86 -10.54 -1.73 1.35
N GLU A 87 -11.37 -1.58 0.30
CA GLU A 87 -12.16 -0.37 0.09
C GLU A 87 -13.11 -0.13 1.27
N LYS A 88 -13.81 -1.17 1.74
CA LYS A 88 -14.66 -1.06 2.92
C LYS A 88 -13.86 -0.62 4.14
N LEU A 89 -12.69 -1.21 4.38
CA LEU A 89 -11.80 -0.82 5.47
C LEU A 89 -11.42 0.67 5.38
N VAL A 90 -10.95 1.12 4.22
CA VAL A 90 -10.53 2.52 4.02
C VAL A 90 -11.70 3.48 4.18
N LYS A 91 -12.88 3.14 3.68
CA LYS A 91 -14.10 3.96 3.85
C LYS A 91 -14.53 4.09 5.31
N THR A 92 -14.30 3.05 6.13
CA THR A 92 -14.73 3.04 7.53
C THR A 92 -13.68 3.61 8.50
N CYS A 93 -12.39 3.53 8.15
CA CYS A 93 -11.31 3.94 9.05
C CYS A 93 -10.60 5.23 8.61
N PHE A 94 -10.60 5.56 7.31
CA PHE A 94 -9.85 6.68 6.77
C PHE A 94 -10.73 7.77 6.14
N LEU A 95 -11.68 7.41 5.26
CA LEU A 95 -12.55 8.39 4.58
C LEU A 95 -13.68 8.88 5.49
N ILE A 96 -13.31 9.28 6.68
CA ILE A 96 -14.17 9.83 7.75
C ILE A 96 -13.57 11.17 8.21
N ASN A 97 -14.14 11.81 9.19
CA ASN A 97 -13.68 13.07 9.75
C ASN A 97 -13.33 14.12 8.67
N GLU A 98 -12.14 14.67 8.66
CA GLU A 98 -11.64 15.62 7.67
C GLU A 98 -11.34 14.96 6.31
N ALA A 99 -10.80 13.73 6.34
CA ALA A 99 -10.43 12.99 5.12
C ALA A 99 -11.62 12.51 4.28
N LYS A 100 -12.88 12.66 4.76
CA LYS A 100 -14.09 12.39 3.97
C LYS A 100 -14.19 13.19 2.67
N ASN A 101 -13.48 14.32 2.61
CA ASN A 101 -13.45 15.20 1.43
C ASN A 101 -12.45 14.73 0.36
N ALA A 102 -11.64 13.70 0.62
CA ALA A 102 -10.71 13.15 -0.36
C ALA A 102 -11.45 12.40 -1.48
N THR A 103 -10.86 12.42 -2.67
CA THR A 103 -11.37 11.65 -3.81
C THR A 103 -10.85 10.22 -3.74
N PHE A 104 -11.73 9.23 -3.67
CA PHE A 104 -11.33 7.82 -3.66
C PHE A 104 -11.51 7.18 -5.04
N ILE A 105 -10.48 6.48 -5.51
CA ILE A 105 -10.50 5.70 -6.75
C ILE A 105 -10.54 4.21 -6.39
N PRO A 106 -11.63 3.49 -6.69
CA PRO A 106 -11.74 2.07 -6.36
C PRO A 106 -10.87 1.19 -7.26
N MET A 107 -10.58 -0.05 -6.80
CA MET A 107 -10.00 -1.10 -7.63
C MET A 107 -11.08 -2.05 -8.22
N ILE A 108 -12.26 -2.09 -7.62
CA ILE A 108 -13.35 -2.94 -8.09
C ILE A 108 -14.47 -2.09 -8.67
N PHE A 109 -14.53 -2.05 -10.00
CA PHE A 109 -15.60 -1.41 -10.78
C PHE A 109 -16.68 -2.42 -11.20
N SER A 110 -16.30 -3.69 -11.34
CA SER A 110 -17.18 -4.78 -11.75
C SER A 110 -16.69 -6.08 -11.14
N ALA A 111 -17.31 -6.53 -10.05
CA ALA A 111 -16.94 -7.77 -9.37
C ALA A 111 -17.30 -9.05 -10.16
N ASP A 112 -18.18 -8.93 -11.17
CA ASP A 112 -18.67 -10.07 -11.95
C ASP A 112 -17.97 -10.20 -13.32
N ASN A 113 -17.04 -9.28 -13.67
CA ASN A 113 -16.32 -9.28 -14.94
C ASN A 113 -14.85 -8.86 -14.75
N GLU A 114 -13.95 -9.82 -14.62
CA GLU A 114 -12.52 -9.59 -14.43
C GLU A 114 -11.89 -8.76 -15.55
N ALA A 115 -12.19 -9.07 -16.82
CA ALA A 115 -11.56 -8.40 -17.96
C ALA A 115 -11.97 -6.92 -18.01
N LEU A 116 -13.24 -6.62 -17.82
CA LEU A 116 -13.74 -5.24 -17.78
C LEU A 116 -13.18 -4.51 -16.56
N ASN A 117 -13.12 -5.18 -15.41
CA ASN A 117 -12.56 -4.60 -14.20
C ASN A 117 -11.08 -4.25 -14.39
N LEU A 118 -10.28 -5.17 -14.92
CA LEU A 118 -8.85 -4.96 -15.15
C LEU A 118 -8.60 -3.75 -16.08
N LEU A 119 -9.36 -3.66 -17.17
CA LEU A 119 -9.26 -2.55 -18.10
C LEU A 119 -9.53 -1.21 -17.39
N ARG A 120 -10.68 -1.09 -16.72
CA ARG A 120 -11.09 0.14 -16.02
C ARG A 120 -10.12 0.52 -14.90
N THR A 121 -9.63 -0.47 -14.15
CA THR A 121 -8.70 -0.19 -13.05
C THR A 121 -7.35 0.26 -13.59
N ASN A 122 -6.82 -0.36 -14.66
CA ASN A 122 -5.58 0.10 -15.29
C ASN A 122 -5.69 1.55 -15.79
N GLU A 123 -6.80 1.91 -16.44
CA GLU A 123 -7.06 3.28 -16.89
C GLU A 123 -7.12 4.27 -15.72
N SER A 124 -7.93 3.96 -14.72
CA SER A 124 -8.15 4.85 -13.56
C SER A 124 -6.90 5.01 -12.70
N TYR A 125 -6.06 3.97 -12.59
CA TYR A 125 -4.86 3.98 -11.75
C TYR A 125 -3.65 4.65 -12.42
N THR A 126 -3.75 5.06 -13.68
CA THR A 126 -2.72 5.92 -14.31
C THR A 126 -2.52 7.22 -13.54
N ILE A 127 -3.55 7.70 -12.83
CA ILE A 127 -3.45 8.90 -12.00
C ILE A 127 -2.45 8.76 -10.86
N PHE A 128 -2.16 7.53 -10.40
CA PHE A 128 -1.22 7.25 -9.32
C PHE A 128 0.23 7.10 -9.77
N ASN A 129 0.52 7.22 -11.07
CA ASN A 129 1.89 7.43 -11.50
C ASN A 129 2.44 8.65 -10.74
N ASP A 130 3.65 8.54 -10.20
CA ASP A 130 4.26 9.54 -9.31
C ASP A 130 3.39 9.83 -8.06
N ALA A 131 2.85 8.79 -7.42
CA ALA A 131 2.12 8.95 -6.16
C ALA A 131 2.98 9.65 -5.11
N SER A 132 2.37 10.56 -4.35
CA SER A 132 3.03 11.30 -3.27
C SER A 132 3.55 10.36 -2.18
N VAL A 133 2.70 9.39 -1.80
CA VAL A 133 2.97 8.41 -0.75
C VAL A 133 2.36 7.07 -1.11
N ILE A 134 3.13 6.01 -0.89
CA ILE A 134 2.64 4.63 -0.87
C ILE A 134 2.93 4.03 0.50
N ILE A 135 1.91 3.45 1.13
CA ILE A 135 2.05 2.70 2.38
C ILE A 135 1.94 1.21 2.05
N LEU A 136 3.04 0.50 2.21
CA LEU A 136 3.11 -0.94 2.06
C LEU A 136 3.05 -1.64 3.42
N GLY A 137 2.42 -2.80 3.44
CA GLY A 137 2.61 -3.82 4.46
C GLY A 137 3.37 -5.01 3.92
N MET A 138 3.71 -5.96 4.79
CA MET A 138 4.30 -7.24 4.43
C MET A 138 3.65 -8.37 5.21
N GLY A 139 3.37 -9.49 4.53
CA GLY A 139 2.94 -10.73 5.16
C GLY A 139 4.09 -11.51 5.79
N GLU A 140 3.77 -12.53 6.61
CA GLU A 140 4.76 -13.42 7.21
C GLU A 140 5.46 -14.33 6.17
N ASP A 141 4.86 -14.48 4.99
CA ASP A 141 5.44 -15.17 3.83
C ASP A 141 6.27 -14.24 2.93
N GLY A 142 6.39 -12.96 3.28
CA GLY A 142 7.11 -11.94 2.53
C GLY A 142 6.36 -11.37 1.32
N HIS A 143 5.06 -11.64 1.18
CA HIS A 143 4.25 -10.92 0.19
C HIS A 143 4.10 -9.45 0.55
N THR A 144 3.94 -8.60 -0.46
CA THR A 144 3.57 -7.19 -0.30
C THR A 144 2.53 -6.83 -1.34
N ALA A 145 1.65 -5.86 -1.05
CA ALA A 145 0.41 -5.71 -1.82
C ALA A 145 -0.27 -7.08 -1.94
N SER A 146 -0.66 -7.50 -3.14
CA SER A 146 -1.07 -8.90 -3.40
C SER A 146 -0.12 -9.61 -4.37
N LEU A 147 1.20 -9.43 -4.18
CA LEU A 147 2.27 -10.16 -4.87
C LEU A 147 2.75 -11.28 -3.94
N PHE A 148 2.36 -12.52 -4.23
CA PHE A 148 2.58 -13.68 -3.37
C PHE A 148 3.77 -14.54 -3.83
N PRO A 149 4.57 -15.11 -2.90
CA PRO A 149 5.54 -16.13 -3.28
C PRO A 149 4.83 -17.36 -3.86
N ASN A 150 5.47 -18.01 -4.83
CA ASN A 150 4.97 -19.23 -5.47
C ASN A 150 3.65 -19.10 -6.25
N ASP A 151 3.16 -17.89 -6.50
CA ASP A 151 2.03 -17.62 -7.40
C ASP A 151 2.55 -17.21 -8.79
N SER A 152 2.15 -17.96 -9.82
CA SER A 152 2.58 -17.69 -11.20
C SER A 152 2.08 -16.36 -11.75
N ASP A 153 0.88 -15.93 -11.33
CA ASP A 153 0.34 -14.62 -11.70
C ASP A 153 1.11 -13.49 -11.02
N SER A 154 1.51 -13.67 -9.75
CA SER A 154 2.41 -12.73 -9.07
C SER A 154 3.76 -12.61 -9.77
N THR A 155 4.34 -13.74 -10.22
CA THR A 155 5.58 -13.73 -11.01
C THR A 155 5.41 -12.92 -12.29
N ARG A 156 4.31 -13.09 -13.01
CA ARG A 156 3.99 -12.32 -14.23
C ARG A 156 3.75 -10.82 -13.92
N ALA A 157 3.10 -10.53 -12.79
CA ALA A 157 2.84 -9.17 -12.34
C ALA A 157 4.14 -8.42 -12.02
N MET A 158 5.19 -9.11 -11.51
CA MET A 158 6.49 -8.52 -11.19
C MET A 158 7.19 -7.91 -12.42
N ASP A 159 7.00 -8.51 -13.60
CA ASP A 159 7.61 -8.08 -14.86
C ASP A 159 6.62 -7.34 -15.79
N SER A 160 5.42 -7.01 -15.28
CA SER A 160 4.36 -6.43 -16.09
C SER A 160 4.58 -4.95 -16.39
N GLU A 161 4.33 -4.55 -17.64
CA GLU A 161 4.25 -3.15 -18.06
C GLU A 161 2.89 -2.50 -17.75
N GLN A 162 1.92 -3.23 -17.22
CA GLN A 162 0.65 -2.69 -16.76
C GLN A 162 0.76 -2.15 -15.34
N ASN A 163 -0.10 -1.22 -14.97
CA ASN A 163 -0.16 -0.68 -13.61
C ASN A 163 -0.82 -1.65 -12.63
N ILE A 164 -1.77 -2.45 -13.13
CA ILE A 164 -2.63 -3.33 -12.32
C ILE A 164 -2.61 -4.74 -12.92
N PHE A 165 -2.60 -5.73 -12.05
CA PHE A 165 -2.60 -7.14 -12.44
C PHE A 165 -3.48 -7.97 -11.49
N PHE A 166 -3.99 -9.11 -11.98
CA PHE A 166 -4.65 -10.11 -11.14
C PHE A 166 -3.63 -11.13 -10.63
N THR A 167 -3.79 -11.53 -9.37
CA THR A 167 -2.95 -12.52 -8.69
C THR A 167 -3.80 -13.47 -7.85
N ASN A 168 -3.19 -14.49 -7.23
CA ASN A 168 -3.89 -15.42 -6.38
C ASN A 168 -3.20 -15.57 -5.03
N SER A 169 -3.97 -15.33 -3.98
CA SER A 169 -3.55 -15.53 -2.59
C SER A 169 -3.65 -17.01 -2.21
N PRO A 170 -2.76 -17.53 -1.36
CA PRO A 170 -2.93 -18.85 -0.77
C PRO A 170 -4.10 -18.94 0.21
N SER A 171 -4.65 -17.79 0.65
CA SER A 171 -5.78 -17.71 1.58
C SER A 171 -7.01 -17.06 0.95
N ASN A 172 -8.19 -17.41 1.48
CA ASN A 172 -9.46 -16.83 1.01
C ASN A 172 -9.62 -15.36 1.46
N PRO A 173 -10.24 -14.52 0.60
CA PRO A 173 -10.54 -14.74 -0.81
C PRO A 173 -9.26 -14.90 -1.64
N THR A 174 -9.22 -15.92 -2.51
CA THR A 174 -8.01 -16.23 -3.29
C THR A 174 -7.74 -15.21 -4.38
N ARG A 175 -8.77 -14.79 -5.12
CA ARG A 175 -8.59 -13.87 -6.24
C ARG A 175 -8.32 -12.46 -5.76
N ARG A 176 -7.23 -11.86 -6.27
CA ARG A 176 -6.72 -10.54 -5.90
C ARG A 176 -6.51 -9.67 -7.13
N ILE A 177 -6.58 -8.37 -6.93
CA ILE A 177 -6.14 -7.36 -7.88
C ILE A 177 -5.11 -6.48 -7.18
N THR A 178 -3.98 -6.19 -7.84
CA THR A 178 -2.82 -5.55 -7.20
C THR A 178 -2.19 -4.51 -8.11
N CYS A 179 -1.64 -3.47 -7.50
CA CYS A 179 -0.67 -2.63 -8.18
C CYS A 179 0.59 -3.45 -8.48
N THR A 180 1.16 -3.25 -9.67
CA THR A 180 2.42 -3.89 -10.07
C THR A 180 3.62 -3.09 -9.56
N PRO A 181 4.84 -3.65 -9.58
CA PRO A 181 6.05 -2.89 -9.29
C PRO A 181 6.21 -1.67 -10.18
N LYS A 182 5.79 -1.74 -11.46
CA LYS A 182 5.81 -0.59 -12.37
C LYS A 182 5.12 0.63 -11.77
N LEU A 183 3.92 0.47 -11.24
CA LEU A 183 3.18 1.56 -10.60
C LEU A 183 3.78 1.93 -9.25
N LEU A 184 4.03 0.94 -8.39
CA LEU A 184 4.48 1.18 -7.03
C LEU A 184 5.85 1.86 -6.99
N LEU A 185 6.79 1.44 -7.85
CA LEU A 185 8.14 2.01 -7.91
C LEU A 185 8.20 3.39 -8.60
N SER A 186 7.11 3.88 -9.18
CA SER A 186 7.03 5.23 -9.71
C SER A 186 6.94 6.31 -8.62
N SER A 187 6.56 5.93 -7.41
CA SER A 187 6.46 6.85 -6.27
C SER A 187 7.84 7.20 -5.70
N LYS A 188 7.96 8.43 -5.21
CA LYS A 188 9.18 8.90 -4.51
C LYS A 188 9.21 8.49 -3.04
N ASN A 189 8.06 8.27 -2.43
CA ASN A 189 7.94 7.97 -1.00
C ASN A 189 7.16 6.66 -0.82
N ILE A 190 7.91 5.59 -0.63
CA ILE A 190 7.38 4.25 -0.34
C ILE A 190 7.73 3.95 1.12
N PHE A 191 6.72 3.86 1.96
CA PHE A 191 6.85 3.52 3.37
C PHE A 191 6.41 2.08 3.62
N LEU A 192 7.23 1.34 4.35
CA LEU A 192 6.88 0.00 4.83
C LEU A 192 6.51 0.07 6.30
N MET A 193 5.26 -0.26 6.63
CA MET A 193 4.78 -0.39 8.00
C MET A 193 4.87 -1.84 8.45
N LEU A 194 5.67 -2.12 9.48
CA LEU A 194 5.99 -3.47 9.91
C LEU A 194 5.88 -3.61 11.44
N THR A 195 5.20 -4.65 11.90
CA THR A 195 5.08 -4.97 13.33
C THR A 195 5.39 -6.44 13.59
N GLY A 196 6.11 -6.71 14.68
CA GLY A 196 6.43 -8.06 15.15
C GLY A 196 7.79 -8.60 14.65
N GLU A 197 8.46 -9.36 15.51
CA GLU A 197 9.82 -9.86 15.28
C GLU A 197 9.88 -10.85 14.09
N ASN A 198 8.88 -11.74 13.96
CA ASN A 198 8.82 -12.70 12.85
C ASN A 198 8.87 -12.00 11.48
N LYS A 199 8.11 -10.92 11.31
CA LYS A 199 8.11 -10.17 10.04
C LYS A 199 9.44 -9.47 9.81
N LYS A 200 10.09 -8.98 10.84
CA LYS A 200 11.43 -8.40 10.72
C LYS A 200 12.44 -9.44 10.24
N GLU A 201 12.43 -10.65 10.80
CA GLU A 201 13.32 -11.75 10.36
C GLU A 201 13.05 -12.13 8.89
N VAL A 202 11.76 -12.21 8.50
CA VAL A 202 11.37 -12.46 7.10
C VAL A 202 11.90 -11.36 6.18
N LEU A 203 11.77 -10.08 6.57
CA LEU A 203 12.27 -8.96 5.76
C LEU A 203 13.80 -9.07 5.57
N PHE A 204 14.56 -9.36 6.63
CA PHE A 204 16.01 -9.50 6.53
C PHE A 204 16.46 -10.69 5.69
N SER A 205 15.66 -11.74 5.62
CA SER A 205 15.93 -12.91 4.77
C SER A 205 15.34 -12.80 3.36
N ALA A 206 14.53 -11.75 3.07
CA ALA A 206 13.72 -11.66 1.88
C ALA A 206 14.52 -11.74 0.57
N ALA A 207 15.66 -11.05 0.49
CA ALA A 207 16.52 -11.07 -0.70
C ALA A 207 17.12 -12.45 -0.96
N LYS A 208 17.58 -13.15 0.10
CA LYS A 208 18.11 -14.51 0.02
C LYS A 208 17.05 -15.50 -0.45
N ASN A 209 15.83 -15.35 0.05
CA ASN A 209 14.69 -16.23 -0.23
C ASN A 209 13.89 -15.80 -1.47
N LYS A 210 14.31 -14.72 -2.16
CA LYS A 210 13.63 -14.17 -3.35
C LYS A 210 12.14 -13.87 -3.11
N LEU A 211 11.80 -13.38 -1.91
CA LEU A 211 10.43 -13.04 -1.55
C LEU A 211 9.98 -11.75 -2.26
N PRO A 212 8.68 -11.58 -2.57
CA PRO A 212 8.18 -10.43 -3.33
C PRO A 212 8.59 -9.07 -2.77
N ILE A 213 8.60 -8.89 -1.43
CA ILE A 213 9.03 -7.64 -0.80
C ILE A 213 10.48 -7.26 -1.16
N SER A 214 11.35 -8.24 -1.46
CA SER A 214 12.75 -7.97 -1.79
C SER A 214 12.93 -7.11 -3.03
N HIS A 215 11.95 -7.13 -3.92
CA HIS A 215 11.95 -6.30 -5.13
C HIS A 215 11.84 -4.79 -4.83
N PHE A 216 11.25 -4.47 -3.68
CA PHE A 216 10.98 -3.09 -3.26
C PHE A 216 12.01 -2.53 -2.28
N ILE A 217 12.78 -3.36 -1.59
CA ILE A 217 13.69 -2.95 -0.50
C ILE A 217 14.61 -1.79 -0.91
N GLY A 218 15.12 -1.80 -2.14
CA GLY A 218 16.02 -0.74 -2.64
C GLY A 218 15.34 0.59 -2.91
N SER A 219 14.01 0.62 -2.96
CA SER A 219 13.19 1.80 -3.25
C SER A 219 12.33 2.22 -2.07
N ILE A 220 12.31 1.43 -0.98
CA ILE A 220 11.63 1.83 0.26
C ILE A 220 12.38 3.01 0.85
N THR A 221 11.67 4.12 1.02
CA THR A 221 12.18 5.36 1.59
C THR A 221 12.50 5.18 3.08
N GLU A 222 11.56 4.55 3.81
CA GLU A 222 11.68 4.33 5.25
C GLU A 222 10.87 3.10 5.67
N ILE A 223 11.41 2.34 6.62
CA ILE A 223 10.73 1.22 7.27
C ILE A 223 10.37 1.64 8.69
N TYR A 224 9.08 1.70 8.99
CA TYR A 224 8.57 1.97 10.33
C TYR A 224 8.31 0.65 11.03
N TYR A 225 9.07 0.38 12.07
CA TYR A 225 9.03 -0.90 12.79
C TYR A 225 8.76 -0.73 14.28
N SER A 226 7.88 -1.56 14.80
CA SER A 226 7.73 -1.82 16.25
C SER A 226 7.66 -3.32 16.52
N LYS A 227 8.02 -3.72 17.73
CA LYS A 227 7.83 -5.09 18.19
C LYS A 227 6.37 -5.45 18.33
#